data_0e16bbbaaacc401d43271e660e0f803b
#
_entry.id   0e16bbbaaacc401d43271e660e0f803b
#
_cell.length_a   1.000
_cell.length_b   1.000
_cell.length_c   1.000
_cell.angle_alpha   90.00
_cell.angle_beta   90.00
_cell.angle_gamma   90.00
#
_symmetry.space_group_name_H-M   'P 1'
#
loop_
_entity.id
_entity.type
_entity.pdbx_description
1 polymer ?
#
loop_
_entity_poly.entity_id
_entity_poly.type
_entity_poly.pdbx_seq_one_letter_code
_entity_poly.pdbx_strand_id
1 'polypeptide(L)'
;MLRVAGVLAAAPLVAGLPGCGFRLREPPRLNFSRLHLAGFEPRSPLAAALRRALAGQVRFVESPAESDLVLRLRAERRDRSVAASTAAGQVRELQLRLRVTLRADAPDGSARMPELTLRQSRDLRTNETAALAKAIEEEALYRAMLDDIVEQLLRRLAALPA
;
A
#
# COMPACT_ATOMS: atom_id res chain seq x y z
N MET A 1 28.35 61.40 47.52
CA MET A 1 28.82 60.09 47.12
C MET A 1 27.58 59.27 46.69
N LEU A 2 27.34 59.26 45.40
CA LEU A 2 26.16 58.58 44.80
C LEU A 2 26.62 57.38 44.01
N ARG A 3 26.29 56.16 44.42
CA ARG A 3 26.60 54.94 43.72
C ARG A 3 25.41 54.53 42.85
N VAL A 4 25.59 54.61 41.53
CA VAL A 4 24.65 54.12 40.53
C VAL A 4 24.93 52.63 40.31
N ALA A 5 23.98 51.77 40.66
CA ALA A 5 23.99 50.34 40.39
C ALA A 5 23.36 50.10 39.01
N GLY A 6 24.16 49.63 38.04
CA GLY A 6 23.68 49.23 36.72
C GLY A 6 23.03 47.84 36.76
N VAL A 7 21.78 47.76 36.34
CA VAL A 7 21.03 46.50 36.15
C VAL A 7 21.32 45.98 34.74
N LEU A 8 22.06 44.86 34.62
CA LEU A 8 22.25 44.13 33.37
C LEU A 8 20.97 43.28 33.08
N ALA A 9 20.22 43.68 32.08
CA ALA A 9 19.08 42.90 31.57
C ALA A 9 19.60 41.75 30.69
N ALA A 10 19.50 40.51 31.17
CA ALA A 10 19.77 39.32 30.40
C ALA A 10 18.55 38.97 29.54
N ALA A 11 18.63 39.15 28.22
CA ALA A 11 17.60 38.68 27.27
C ALA A 11 17.73 37.19 27.05
N PRO A 12 16.67 36.37 27.17
CA PRO A 12 16.72 34.96 26.85
C PRO A 12 16.74 34.77 25.31
N LEU A 13 17.80 34.19 24.77
CA LEU A 13 17.90 33.73 23.41
C LEU A 13 17.02 32.48 23.27
N VAL A 14 15.80 32.63 22.76
CA VAL A 14 14.94 31.51 22.36
C VAL A 14 15.51 30.95 21.03
N ALA A 15 16.38 29.96 21.12
CA ALA A 15 16.85 29.20 19.97
C ALA A 15 15.64 28.42 19.37
N GLY A 16 15.14 28.89 18.23
CA GLY A 16 14.11 28.19 17.44
C GLY A 16 14.65 26.85 16.98
N LEU A 17 14.22 25.76 17.62
CA LEU A 17 14.46 24.40 17.17
C LEU A 17 13.75 24.22 15.81
N PRO A 18 14.47 23.83 14.73
CA PRO A 18 13.82 23.46 13.47
C PRO A 18 13.00 22.19 13.72
N GLY A 19 11.69 22.34 13.87
CA GLY A 19 10.77 21.23 13.94
C GLY A 19 10.88 20.41 12.64
N CYS A 20 11.18 19.11 12.76
CA CYS A 20 11.10 18.18 11.64
C CYS A 20 9.67 18.23 11.09
N GLY A 21 9.49 18.94 9.97
CA GLY A 21 8.20 19.10 9.31
C GLY A 21 7.68 17.76 8.80
N PHE A 22 6.96 17.01 9.62
CA PHE A 22 6.25 15.81 9.22
C PHE A 22 5.08 16.23 8.32
N ARG A 23 5.25 16.13 7.00
CA ARG A 23 4.13 16.29 6.07
C ARG A 23 3.38 14.96 6.01
N LEU A 24 2.12 14.96 6.43
CA LEU A 24 1.19 13.89 6.11
C LEU A 24 1.18 13.72 4.59
N ARG A 25 1.42 12.48 4.16
CA ARG A 25 1.43 12.12 2.75
C ARG A 25 0.04 12.34 2.16
N GLU A 26 -0.12 13.32 1.29
CA GLU A 26 -1.37 13.53 0.57
C GLU A 26 -1.63 12.33 -0.36
N PRO A 27 -2.89 11.87 -0.43
CA PRO A 27 -3.25 10.84 -1.40
C PRO A 27 -2.94 11.32 -2.83
N PRO A 28 -2.45 10.44 -3.72
CA PRO A 28 -2.13 10.82 -5.09
C PRO A 28 -3.38 11.32 -5.81
N ARG A 29 -3.28 12.43 -6.53
CA ARG A 29 -4.37 12.97 -7.36
C ARG A 29 -4.54 12.08 -8.59
N LEU A 30 -5.77 11.63 -8.82
CA LEU A 30 -6.13 10.78 -9.95
C LEU A 30 -6.74 11.62 -11.06
N ASN A 31 -6.46 11.26 -12.33
CA ASN A 31 -7.00 11.92 -13.53
C ASN A 31 -8.30 11.27 -14.04
N PHE A 32 -8.99 10.52 -13.18
CA PHE A 32 -10.27 9.88 -13.48
C PHE A 32 -11.14 9.92 -12.23
N SER A 33 -12.46 9.89 -12.40
CA SER A 33 -13.44 9.96 -11.32
C SER A 33 -14.33 8.72 -11.22
N ARG A 34 -14.38 7.89 -12.28
CA ARG A 34 -15.19 6.67 -12.35
C ARG A 34 -14.30 5.49 -12.71
N LEU A 35 -14.33 4.46 -11.86
CA LEU A 35 -13.49 3.26 -12.00
C LEU A 35 -14.35 2.01 -12.09
N HIS A 36 -14.13 1.20 -13.12
CA HIS A 36 -14.67 -0.15 -13.21
C HIS A 36 -13.59 -1.19 -12.86
N LEU A 37 -13.94 -2.15 -12.01
CA LEU A 37 -13.05 -3.27 -11.64
C LEU A 37 -13.47 -4.52 -12.43
N ALA A 38 -12.64 -4.95 -13.37
CA ALA A 38 -12.88 -6.12 -14.21
C ALA A 38 -11.99 -7.31 -13.81
N GLY A 39 -12.54 -8.52 -13.80
CA GLY A 39 -11.80 -9.75 -13.48
C GLY A 39 -11.52 -9.96 -11.99
N PHE A 40 -12.12 -9.17 -11.11
CA PHE A 40 -12.04 -9.37 -9.67
C PHE A 40 -13.18 -10.30 -9.22
N GLU A 41 -12.86 -11.24 -8.32
CA GLU A 41 -13.88 -12.04 -7.69
C GLU A 41 -14.80 -11.19 -6.77
N PRO A 42 -16.07 -11.58 -6.55
CA PRO A 42 -17.03 -10.79 -5.75
C PRO A 42 -16.55 -10.46 -4.33
N ARG A 43 -15.72 -11.34 -3.73
CA ARG A 43 -15.16 -11.19 -2.38
C ARG A 43 -13.66 -10.99 -2.37
N SER A 44 -13.09 -10.48 -3.47
CA SER A 44 -11.65 -10.24 -3.58
C SER A 44 -11.14 -9.29 -2.49
N PRO A 45 -10.19 -9.73 -1.65
CA PRO A 45 -9.55 -8.85 -0.67
C PRO A 45 -8.84 -7.67 -1.33
N LEU A 46 -8.27 -7.85 -2.52
CA LEU A 46 -7.63 -6.80 -3.31
C LEU A 46 -8.66 -5.76 -3.76
N ALA A 47 -9.83 -6.18 -4.27
CA ALA A 47 -10.91 -5.25 -4.63
C ALA A 47 -11.40 -4.46 -3.41
N ALA A 48 -11.54 -5.10 -2.25
CA ALA A 48 -11.90 -4.45 -1.01
C ALA A 48 -10.86 -3.42 -0.56
N ALA A 49 -9.57 -3.75 -0.66
CA ALA A 49 -8.47 -2.85 -0.33
C ALA A 49 -8.45 -1.63 -1.28
N LEU A 50 -8.65 -1.85 -2.59
CA LEU A 50 -8.77 -0.76 -3.57
C LEU A 50 -9.95 0.16 -3.27
N ARG A 51 -11.13 -0.40 -2.96
CA ARG A 51 -12.31 0.41 -2.60
C ARG A 51 -12.06 1.26 -1.35
N ARG A 52 -11.41 0.70 -0.33
CA ARG A 52 -11.04 1.48 0.88
C ARG A 52 -10.06 2.60 0.56
N ALA A 53 -9.02 2.29 -0.19
CA ALA A 53 -7.96 3.26 -0.49
C ALA A 53 -8.42 4.41 -1.40
N LEU A 54 -9.43 4.16 -2.25
CA LEU A 54 -10.00 5.13 -3.18
C LEU A 54 -11.31 5.75 -2.70
N ALA A 55 -11.75 5.43 -1.47
CA ALA A 55 -12.97 5.98 -0.89
C ALA A 55 -12.94 7.53 -0.90
N GLY A 56 -14.01 8.14 -1.43
CA GLY A 56 -14.12 9.59 -1.54
C GLY A 56 -13.32 10.24 -2.69
N GLN A 57 -12.49 9.48 -3.41
CA GLN A 57 -11.72 9.99 -4.55
C GLN A 57 -12.34 9.58 -5.89
N VAL A 58 -12.85 8.34 -6.00
CA VAL A 58 -13.47 7.82 -7.22
C VAL A 58 -14.80 7.13 -6.91
N ARG A 59 -15.68 7.12 -7.89
CA ARG A 59 -16.92 6.33 -7.88
C ARG A 59 -16.67 5.01 -8.61
N PHE A 60 -16.98 3.91 -7.95
CA PHE A 60 -16.98 2.59 -8.59
C PHE A 60 -18.28 2.39 -9.38
N VAL A 61 -18.13 1.96 -10.63
CA VAL A 61 -19.25 1.70 -11.55
C VAL A 61 -19.26 0.24 -11.99
N GLU A 62 -20.46 -0.29 -12.26
CA GLU A 62 -20.64 -1.70 -12.63
C GLU A 62 -20.36 -1.95 -14.13
N SER A 63 -20.59 -0.95 -14.98
CA SER A 63 -20.38 -1.08 -16.41
C SER A 63 -19.06 -0.42 -16.85
N PRO A 64 -18.25 -1.09 -17.69
CA PRO A 64 -17.08 -0.47 -18.31
C PRO A 64 -17.41 0.82 -19.09
N ALA A 65 -18.58 0.84 -19.76
CA ALA A 65 -19.02 1.99 -20.55
C ALA A 65 -19.29 3.26 -19.73
N GLU A 66 -19.60 3.10 -18.43
CA GLU A 66 -19.82 4.23 -17.51
C GLU A 66 -18.55 4.71 -16.82
N SER A 67 -17.43 4.01 -17.02
CA SER A 67 -16.17 4.32 -16.34
C SER A 67 -15.33 5.31 -17.16
N ASP A 68 -14.39 5.97 -16.49
CA ASP A 68 -13.31 6.70 -17.12
C ASP A 68 -12.08 5.80 -17.29
N LEU A 69 -11.96 4.77 -16.44
CA LEU A 69 -10.89 3.81 -16.44
C LEU A 69 -11.40 2.42 -16.05
N VAL A 70 -10.94 1.39 -16.74
CA VAL A 70 -11.21 -0.02 -16.45
C VAL A 70 -9.92 -0.66 -15.93
N LEU A 71 -9.89 -0.99 -14.64
CA LEU A 71 -8.78 -1.72 -14.03
C LEU A 71 -9.08 -3.23 -14.12
N ARG A 72 -8.23 -3.96 -14.86
CA ARG A 72 -8.40 -5.40 -15.08
C ARG A 72 -7.40 -6.20 -14.25
N LEU A 73 -7.89 -7.07 -13.39
CA LEU A 73 -7.08 -8.10 -12.75
C LEU A 73 -6.83 -9.24 -13.73
N ARG A 74 -5.56 -9.58 -13.96
CA ARG A 74 -5.14 -10.68 -14.82
C ARG A 74 -4.75 -11.91 -14.02
N ALA A 75 -4.08 -11.69 -12.90
CA ALA A 75 -3.71 -12.76 -11.98
C ALA A 75 -3.45 -12.20 -10.56
N GLU A 76 -3.86 -12.96 -9.55
CA GLU A 76 -3.44 -12.82 -8.17
C GLU A 76 -2.90 -14.17 -7.70
N ARG A 77 -1.69 -14.21 -7.16
CA ARG A 77 -1.05 -15.44 -6.66
C ARG A 77 -0.44 -15.20 -5.30
N ARG A 78 -0.78 -16.10 -4.37
CA ARG A 78 -0.17 -16.21 -3.06
C ARG A 78 0.66 -17.49 -3.05
N ASP A 79 1.95 -17.35 -2.80
CA ASP A 79 2.89 -18.46 -2.73
C ASP A 79 3.59 -18.43 -1.38
N ARG A 80 3.95 -19.61 -0.87
CA ARG A 80 4.83 -19.77 0.28
C ARG A 80 5.92 -20.79 -0.02
N SER A 81 7.11 -20.52 0.45
CA SER A 81 8.25 -21.45 0.33
C SER A 81 9.03 -21.47 1.64
N VAL A 82 9.70 -22.58 1.90
CA VAL A 82 10.61 -22.70 3.05
C VAL A 82 11.83 -21.83 2.77
N ALA A 83 12.11 -20.89 3.69
CA ALA A 83 13.29 -20.02 3.64
C ALA A 83 14.42 -20.58 4.52
N ALA A 84 14.09 -21.15 5.68
CA ALA A 84 15.07 -21.77 6.55
C ALA A 84 14.50 -23.00 7.29
N SER A 85 15.36 -24.01 7.47
CA SER A 85 15.08 -25.20 8.28
C SER A 85 16.27 -25.52 9.17
N THR A 86 16.02 -26.30 10.25
CA THR A 86 17.09 -26.85 11.10
C THR A 86 17.79 -28.02 10.42
N ALA A 87 18.93 -28.46 10.98
CA ALA A 87 19.61 -29.67 10.54
C ALA A 87 18.74 -30.94 10.67
N ALA A 88 17.74 -30.94 11.55
CA ALA A 88 16.73 -32.00 11.71
C ALA A 88 15.54 -31.87 10.74
N GLY A 89 15.57 -30.94 9.79
CA GLY A 89 14.53 -30.74 8.77
C GLY A 89 13.30 -29.96 9.26
N GLN A 90 13.29 -29.44 10.50
CA GLN A 90 12.17 -28.63 10.98
C GLN A 90 12.18 -27.24 10.34
N VAL A 91 11.05 -26.83 9.79
CA VAL A 91 10.89 -25.49 9.20
C VAL A 91 10.95 -24.41 10.28
N ARG A 92 11.81 -23.42 10.10
CA ARG A 92 11.99 -22.27 11.00
C ARG A 92 11.50 -20.96 10.40
N GLU A 93 11.53 -20.86 9.08
CA GLU A 93 11.13 -19.65 8.39
C GLU A 93 10.47 -19.99 7.06
N LEU A 94 9.33 -19.34 6.80
CA LEU A 94 8.63 -19.36 5.54
C LEU A 94 8.77 -18.01 4.87
N GLN A 95 9.00 -18.00 3.58
CA GLN A 95 8.86 -16.80 2.76
C GLN A 95 7.48 -16.80 2.12
N LEU A 96 6.67 -15.79 2.44
CA LEU A 96 5.39 -15.51 1.82
C LEU A 96 5.61 -14.57 0.64
N ARG A 97 4.95 -14.85 -0.48
CA ARG A 97 5.00 -14.01 -1.68
C ARG A 97 3.60 -13.72 -2.18
N LEU A 98 3.37 -12.47 -2.54
CA LEU A 98 2.16 -12.02 -3.20
C LEU A 98 2.54 -11.42 -4.56
N ARG A 99 1.87 -11.88 -5.62
CA ARG A 99 2.03 -11.35 -6.97
C ARG A 99 0.68 -10.98 -7.52
N VAL A 100 0.56 -9.74 -8.02
CA VAL A 100 -0.66 -9.22 -8.63
C VAL A 100 -0.32 -8.68 -10.01
N THR A 101 -0.99 -9.17 -11.04
CA THR A 101 -0.83 -8.71 -12.42
C THR A 101 -2.10 -7.99 -12.85
N LEU A 102 -1.96 -6.75 -13.29
CA LEU A 102 -3.04 -5.83 -13.63
C LEU A 102 -2.71 -5.09 -14.92
N ARG A 103 -3.76 -4.61 -15.61
CA ARG A 103 -3.65 -3.59 -16.66
C ARG A 103 -4.78 -2.58 -16.50
N ALA A 104 -4.63 -1.39 -17.03
CA ALA A 104 -5.71 -0.41 -17.08
C ALA A 104 -5.99 -0.01 -18.53
N ASP A 105 -7.27 0.03 -18.85
CA ASP A 105 -7.78 0.36 -20.18
C ASP A 105 -8.74 1.55 -20.10
N ALA A 106 -8.86 2.30 -21.19
CA ALA A 106 -9.99 3.19 -21.36
C ALA A 106 -11.28 2.38 -21.63
N PRO A 107 -12.48 2.99 -21.55
CA PRO A 107 -13.75 2.30 -21.82
C PRO A 107 -13.84 1.69 -23.21
N ASP A 108 -13.17 2.26 -24.20
CA ASP A 108 -13.07 1.77 -25.57
C ASP A 108 -12.10 0.59 -25.75
N GLY A 109 -11.43 0.16 -24.67
CA GLY A 109 -10.45 -0.93 -24.65
C GLY A 109 -9.02 -0.51 -24.99
N SER A 110 -8.76 0.75 -25.30
CA SER A 110 -7.41 1.24 -25.52
C SER A 110 -6.58 1.19 -24.24
N ALA A 111 -5.32 0.78 -24.35
CA ALA A 111 -4.46 0.60 -23.18
C ALA A 111 -4.02 1.95 -22.60
N ARG A 112 -4.36 2.22 -21.34
CA ARG A 112 -3.91 3.39 -20.56
C ARG A 112 -2.69 3.05 -19.70
N MET A 113 -2.62 1.83 -19.19
CA MET A 113 -1.47 1.27 -18.50
C MET A 113 -1.24 -0.16 -19.05
N PRO A 114 -0.05 -0.45 -19.57
CA PRO A 114 0.27 -1.80 -20.02
C PRO A 114 0.22 -2.78 -18.85
N GLU A 115 0.28 -4.07 -19.16
CA GLU A 115 0.28 -5.09 -18.12
C GLU A 115 1.45 -4.90 -17.16
N LEU A 116 1.14 -4.82 -15.88
CA LEU A 116 2.06 -4.58 -14.79
C LEU A 116 1.95 -5.70 -13.77
N THR A 117 3.08 -6.26 -13.37
CA THR A 117 3.14 -7.21 -12.25
C THR A 117 3.79 -6.57 -11.03
N LEU A 118 3.02 -6.43 -9.96
CA LEU A 118 3.47 -5.98 -8.64
C LEU A 118 3.76 -7.21 -7.77
N ARG A 119 4.83 -7.14 -6.98
CA ARG A 119 5.28 -8.23 -6.12
C ARG A 119 5.62 -7.71 -4.74
N GLN A 120 5.23 -8.50 -3.73
CA GLN A 120 5.62 -8.31 -2.34
C GLN A 120 6.08 -9.62 -1.74
N SER A 121 6.97 -9.56 -0.76
CA SER A 121 7.36 -10.72 0.03
C SER A 121 7.55 -10.34 1.50
N ARG A 122 7.28 -11.30 2.39
CA ARG A 122 7.48 -11.18 3.84
C ARG A 122 7.96 -12.53 4.36
N ASP A 123 8.81 -12.48 5.36
CA ASP A 123 9.26 -13.68 6.05
C ASP A 123 8.40 -13.90 7.28
N LEU A 124 8.02 -15.16 7.51
CA LEU A 124 7.22 -15.62 8.66
C LEU A 124 8.03 -16.66 9.42
N ARG A 125 8.45 -16.30 10.63
CA ARG A 125 9.05 -17.28 11.55
C ARG A 125 7.98 -18.21 12.07
N THR A 126 8.25 -19.52 12.01
CA THR A 126 7.31 -20.54 12.43
C THR A 126 7.90 -21.44 13.50
N ASN A 127 7.03 -21.99 14.35
CA ASN A 127 7.30 -23.08 15.28
C ASN A 127 6.09 -24.02 15.30
N GLU A 128 6.31 -25.27 15.65
CA GLU A 128 5.27 -26.30 15.62
C GLU A 128 4.17 -26.12 16.70
N THR A 129 4.46 -25.35 17.76
CA THR A 129 3.59 -25.27 18.95
C THR A 129 2.49 -24.20 18.85
N ALA A 130 2.48 -23.36 17.81
CA ALA A 130 1.58 -22.20 17.71
C ALA A 130 0.88 -22.10 16.33
N ALA A 131 0.45 -23.22 15.75
CA ALA A 131 -0.08 -23.28 14.38
C ALA A 131 -1.22 -22.28 14.11
N LEU A 132 -2.20 -22.15 15.02
CA LEU A 132 -3.32 -21.22 14.85
C LEU A 132 -2.84 -19.75 14.86
N ALA A 133 -1.98 -19.39 15.82
CA ALA A 133 -1.44 -18.03 15.88
C ALA A 133 -0.62 -17.70 14.63
N LYS A 134 0.11 -18.68 14.09
CA LYS A 134 0.88 -18.51 12.85
C LYS A 134 -0.02 -18.37 11.61
N ALA A 135 -1.14 -19.06 11.55
CA ALA A 135 -2.12 -18.85 10.48
C ALA A 135 -2.73 -17.44 10.48
N ILE A 136 -3.02 -16.90 11.67
CA ILE A 136 -3.50 -15.52 11.84
C ILE A 136 -2.43 -14.51 11.43
N GLU A 137 -1.17 -14.74 11.81
CA GLU A 137 -0.03 -13.90 11.45
C GLU A 137 0.22 -13.92 9.94
N GLU A 138 0.17 -15.10 9.31
CA GLU A 138 0.29 -15.25 7.86
C GLU A 138 -0.76 -14.43 7.11
N GLU A 139 -2.04 -14.52 7.51
CA GLU A 139 -3.10 -13.73 6.88
C GLU A 139 -2.95 -12.23 7.14
N ALA A 140 -2.43 -11.82 8.30
CA ALA A 140 -2.12 -10.42 8.57
C ALA A 140 -0.99 -9.89 7.67
N LEU A 141 0.04 -10.71 7.41
CA LEU A 141 1.13 -10.38 6.49
C LEU A 141 0.63 -10.27 5.05
N TYR A 142 -0.25 -11.18 4.59
CA TYR A 142 -0.85 -11.07 3.25
C TYR A 142 -1.69 -9.81 3.11
N ARG A 143 -2.46 -9.40 4.13
CA ARG A 143 -3.20 -8.12 4.12
C ARG A 143 -2.26 -6.92 4.02
N ALA A 144 -1.19 -6.89 4.80
CA ALA A 144 -0.19 -5.83 4.71
C ALA A 144 0.48 -5.76 3.32
N MET A 145 0.80 -6.92 2.73
CA MET A 145 1.33 -6.97 1.36
C MET A 145 0.32 -6.47 0.31
N LEU A 146 -0.97 -6.73 0.50
CA LEU A 146 -2.02 -6.19 -0.37
C LEU A 146 -2.10 -4.67 -0.27
N ASP A 147 -2.05 -4.12 0.93
CA ASP A 147 -2.08 -2.66 1.14
C ASP A 147 -0.85 -2.00 0.48
N ASP A 148 0.35 -2.59 0.61
CA ASP A 148 1.57 -2.12 -0.08
C ASP A 148 1.41 -2.16 -1.62
N ILE A 149 0.79 -3.23 -2.17
CA ILE A 149 0.52 -3.35 -3.61
C ILE A 149 -0.47 -2.28 -4.05
N VAL A 150 -1.54 -2.04 -3.30
CA VAL A 150 -2.51 -1.00 -3.59
C VAL A 150 -1.84 0.37 -3.62
N GLU A 151 -1.01 0.70 -2.64
CA GLU A 151 -0.27 1.97 -2.66
C GLU A 151 0.63 2.11 -3.90
N GLN A 152 1.33 1.05 -4.29
CA GLN A 152 2.17 1.06 -5.49
C GLN A 152 1.32 1.27 -6.75
N LEU A 153 0.17 0.59 -6.83
CA LEU A 153 -0.77 0.73 -7.95
C LEU A 153 -1.32 2.15 -8.03
N LEU A 154 -1.75 2.73 -6.92
CA LEU A 154 -2.28 4.10 -6.89
C LEU A 154 -1.26 5.14 -7.40
N ARG A 155 0.01 4.99 -7.05
CA ARG A 155 1.07 5.86 -7.60
C ARG A 155 1.19 5.74 -9.11
N ARG A 156 1.00 4.53 -9.66
CA ARG A 156 1.02 4.29 -11.11
C ARG A 156 -0.20 4.86 -11.81
N LEU A 157 -1.39 4.69 -11.22
CA LEU A 157 -2.63 5.25 -11.74
C LEU A 157 -2.64 6.78 -11.72
N ALA A 158 -2.05 7.40 -10.70
CA ALA A 158 -1.91 8.85 -10.63
C ALA A 158 -0.92 9.43 -11.66
N ALA A 159 0.01 8.61 -12.15
CA ALA A 159 0.96 9.00 -13.20
C ALA A 159 0.40 8.81 -14.64
N LEU A 160 -0.84 8.32 -14.79
CA LEU A 160 -1.47 8.20 -16.10
C LEU A 160 -1.73 9.59 -16.68
N PRO A 161 -1.49 9.81 -17.99
CA PRO A 161 -1.87 11.04 -18.63
C PRO A 161 -3.40 11.23 -18.60
N ALA A 162 -3.84 12.49 -18.59
CA ALA A 162 -5.25 12.86 -18.67
C ALA A 162 -5.87 12.46 -20.02
#